data_eb80b698ca43bde7fd563c8a8e026a72
#
_entry.id   eb80b698ca43bde7fd563c8a8e026a72
#
_cell.length_a   1.000
_cell.length_b   1.000
_cell.length_c   1.000
_cell.angle_alpha   90.00
_cell.angle_beta   90.00
_cell.angle_gamma   90.00
#
_symmetry.space_group_name_H-M   'P 1'
#
loop_
_entity.id
_entity.type
_entity.pdbx_description
1 polymer ?
#
loop_
_entity_poly.entity_id
_entity_poly.type
_entity_poly.pdbx_seq_one_letter_code
_entity_poly.pdbx_strand_id
1 'polypeptide(L)'
;MGATSFSGGGAAAASTTVSGTAELATIAETNTGTGTARAITPDGLAGSVHGERVIQMVVVDFATALTTGDGKFYFHVPSTLNGFNIVDVHAEVITAPAGSTIIIDLYNVTGTGDILSTNLTIDAGETGSDTAAAAAVIDTGEDDLQTNDVIRVDIDQIGSSTAGS
;
A
#
# COMPACT_ATOMS: atom_id res chain seq x y z
N MET A 1 2.23 52.13 42.37
CA MET A 1 2.86 50.92 41.90
C MET A 1 2.18 50.59 40.58
N GLY A 2 2.87 50.83 39.48
CA GLY A 2 2.35 50.55 38.13
C GLY A 2 2.44 49.02 37.83
N ALA A 3 1.32 48.43 37.48
CA ALA A 3 1.28 47.06 36.97
C ALA A 3 1.94 47.05 35.59
N THR A 4 3.13 46.45 35.48
CA THR A 4 3.73 46.11 34.19
C THR A 4 2.94 44.98 33.59
N SER A 5 2.09 45.27 32.59
CA SER A 5 1.49 44.21 31.77
C SER A 5 2.62 43.52 31.01
N PHE A 6 2.85 42.25 31.32
CA PHE A 6 3.68 41.38 30.50
C PHE A 6 2.89 41.09 29.20
N SER A 7 3.17 41.84 28.15
CA SER A 7 2.77 41.48 26.81
C SER A 7 3.59 40.24 26.43
N GLY A 8 3.00 39.06 26.57
CA GLY A 8 3.56 37.84 26.06
C GLY A 8 3.66 37.93 24.53
N GLY A 9 4.80 38.42 24.06
CA GLY A 9 5.11 38.32 22.65
C GLY A 9 5.14 36.83 22.27
N GLY A 10 4.20 36.37 21.47
CA GLY A 10 4.23 35.04 20.90
C GLY A 10 5.59 34.87 20.22
N ALA A 11 6.18 33.68 20.37
CA ALA A 11 7.43 33.39 19.67
C ALA A 11 7.24 33.60 18.16
N ALA A 12 8.26 34.22 17.53
CA ALA A 12 8.20 34.47 16.09
C ALA A 12 8.12 33.12 15.32
N ALA A 13 7.47 33.14 14.16
CA ALA A 13 7.45 31.97 13.28
C ALA A 13 8.87 31.62 12.84
N ALA A 14 9.20 30.34 12.78
CA ALA A 14 10.47 29.84 12.26
C ALA A 14 10.58 30.08 10.76
N SER A 15 11.81 30.31 10.29
CA SER A 15 12.14 30.37 8.87
C SER A 15 13.45 29.59 8.61
N THR A 16 13.89 29.51 7.37
CA THR A 16 15.16 28.87 7.02
C THR A 16 16.39 29.55 7.62
N THR A 17 16.25 30.78 8.10
CA THR A 17 17.37 31.60 8.61
C THR A 17 17.16 32.08 10.04
N VAL A 18 15.95 31.93 10.60
CA VAL A 18 15.61 32.43 11.95
C VAL A 18 14.95 31.32 12.76
N SER A 19 15.48 31.10 13.96
CA SER A 19 14.83 30.21 14.96
C SER A 19 13.53 30.80 15.46
N GLY A 20 12.50 29.97 15.57
CA GLY A 20 11.17 30.36 16.04
C GLY A 20 10.30 29.14 16.31
N THR A 21 9.00 29.37 16.43
CA THR A 21 8.01 28.27 16.54
C THR A 21 7.50 27.87 15.15
N ALA A 22 7.41 26.57 14.89
CA ALA A 22 6.76 26.01 13.72
C ALA A 22 5.55 25.17 14.16
N GLU A 23 4.44 25.31 13.46
CA GLU A 23 3.31 24.39 13.59
C GLU A 23 3.64 23.08 12.89
N LEU A 24 3.21 21.96 13.49
CA LEU A 24 3.39 20.65 12.86
C LEU A 24 2.24 20.38 11.89
N ALA A 25 2.56 19.82 10.72
CA ALA A 25 1.56 19.43 9.76
C ALA A 25 0.82 18.16 10.22
N THR A 26 -0.48 18.13 10.01
CA THR A 26 -1.29 16.91 10.13
C THR A 26 -1.01 15.98 8.91
N ILE A 27 -1.41 14.70 9.01
CA ILE A 27 -1.34 13.74 7.88
C ILE A 27 -2.13 14.28 6.67
N ALA A 28 -3.34 14.83 6.90
CA ALA A 28 -4.16 15.38 5.82
C ALA A 28 -3.48 16.56 5.09
N GLU A 29 -2.82 17.44 5.82
CA GLU A 29 -2.05 18.55 5.24
C GLU A 29 -0.78 18.09 4.55
N THR A 30 -0.13 17.04 5.07
CA THR A 30 1.00 16.40 4.40
C THR A 30 0.56 15.79 3.07
N ASN A 31 -0.58 15.11 3.02
CA ASN A 31 -1.13 14.54 1.79
C ASN A 31 -1.46 15.58 0.72
N THR A 32 -2.01 16.75 1.12
CA THR A 32 -2.32 17.82 0.17
C THR A 32 -1.08 18.53 -0.37
N GLY A 33 0.03 18.53 0.36
CA GLY A 33 1.32 19.09 -0.06
C GLY A 33 1.32 20.61 -0.29
N THR A 34 0.30 21.35 0.19
CA THR A 34 0.14 22.79 -0.09
C THR A 34 0.60 23.70 1.03
N GLY A 35 0.93 23.16 2.20
CA GLY A 35 1.36 23.93 3.37
C GLY A 35 2.82 24.40 3.23
N THR A 36 3.04 25.72 3.28
CA THR A 36 4.38 26.32 3.20
C THR A 36 4.94 26.77 4.55
N ALA A 37 4.15 26.70 5.62
CA ALA A 37 4.47 27.26 6.93
C ALA A 37 4.55 26.22 8.05
N ARG A 38 4.40 24.92 7.74
CA ARG A 38 4.37 23.83 8.73
C ARG A 38 5.55 22.88 8.53
N ALA A 39 6.00 22.27 9.63
CA ALA A 39 7.01 21.23 9.60
C ALA A 39 6.33 19.85 9.57
N ILE A 40 6.81 18.94 8.74
CA ILE A 40 6.38 17.55 8.71
C ILE A 40 7.20 16.78 9.76
N THR A 41 6.54 16.00 10.60
CA THR A 41 7.20 15.04 11.50
C THR A 41 7.48 13.73 10.78
N PRO A 42 8.42 12.89 11.26
CA PRO A 42 8.59 11.53 10.73
C PRO A 42 7.30 10.71 10.78
N ASP A 43 6.52 10.81 11.85
CA ASP A 43 5.22 10.15 11.99
C ASP A 43 4.18 10.68 10.99
N GLY A 44 4.10 12.01 10.83
CA GLY A 44 3.22 12.63 9.83
C GLY A 44 3.59 12.27 8.38
N LEU A 45 4.88 12.04 8.09
CA LEU A 45 5.32 11.57 6.78
C LEU A 45 4.98 10.08 6.59
N ALA A 46 5.28 9.24 7.59
CA ALA A 46 5.03 7.79 7.53
C ALA A 46 3.53 7.47 7.36
N GLY A 47 2.64 8.21 8.04
CA GLY A 47 1.19 8.04 7.92
C GLY A 47 0.56 8.73 6.70
N SER A 48 1.36 9.35 5.83
CA SER A 48 0.88 10.01 4.60
C SER A 48 1.13 9.15 3.37
N VAL A 49 0.41 9.42 2.27
CA VAL A 49 0.66 8.76 0.96
C VAL A 49 2.10 8.96 0.45
N HIS A 50 2.81 9.95 0.96
CA HIS A 50 4.22 10.16 0.62
C HIS A 50 5.17 9.20 1.35
N GLY A 51 4.70 8.56 2.44
CA GLY A 51 5.40 7.47 3.14
C GLY A 51 5.24 6.12 2.46
N GLU A 52 4.23 5.95 1.62
CA GLU A 52 3.93 4.69 0.94
C GLU A 52 4.97 4.34 -0.14
N ARG A 53 5.06 3.06 -0.44
CA ARG A 53 5.86 2.50 -1.53
C ARG A 53 4.98 1.62 -2.38
N VAL A 54 4.98 1.86 -3.68
CA VAL A 54 4.25 1.05 -4.65
C VAL A 54 5.20 0.06 -5.30
N ILE A 55 4.84 -1.21 -5.29
CA ILE A 55 5.52 -2.28 -6.02
C ILE A 55 4.59 -2.72 -7.12
N GLN A 56 5.03 -2.63 -8.36
CA GLN A 56 4.29 -3.10 -9.53
C GLN A 56 5.05 -4.24 -10.19
N MET A 57 4.35 -5.32 -10.51
CA MET A 57 4.93 -6.50 -11.12
C MET A 57 4.04 -7.07 -12.21
N VAL A 58 4.66 -7.72 -13.20
CA VAL A 58 3.98 -8.54 -14.21
C VAL A 58 4.10 -9.98 -13.75
N VAL A 59 3.00 -10.57 -13.32
CA VAL A 59 2.95 -11.95 -12.79
C VAL A 59 2.92 -12.98 -13.90
N VAL A 60 2.19 -12.67 -14.99
CA VAL A 60 2.07 -13.51 -16.19
C VAL A 60 2.21 -12.62 -17.42
N ASP A 61 2.82 -13.12 -18.49
CA ASP A 61 2.95 -12.41 -19.76
C ASP A 61 1.57 -12.05 -20.33
N PHE A 62 1.41 -10.84 -20.80
CA PHE A 62 0.15 -10.23 -21.27
C PHE A 62 -0.60 -11.03 -22.36
N ALA A 63 0.13 -11.86 -23.12
CA ALA A 63 -0.46 -12.70 -24.18
C ALA A 63 -0.73 -14.15 -23.73
N THR A 64 -0.43 -14.47 -22.47
CA THR A 64 -0.54 -15.83 -21.94
C THR A 64 -1.79 -15.97 -21.10
N ALA A 65 -2.65 -16.95 -21.44
CA ALA A 65 -3.80 -17.29 -20.62
C ALA A 65 -3.36 -17.72 -19.21
N LEU A 66 -4.06 -17.25 -18.19
CA LEU A 66 -3.80 -17.60 -16.81
C LEU A 66 -3.97 -19.11 -16.58
N THR A 67 -3.21 -19.62 -15.64
CA THR A 67 -3.32 -21.00 -15.15
C THR A 67 -3.29 -20.98 -13.63
N THR A 68 -4.04 -21.86 -12.97
CA THR A 68 -3.99 -22.02 -11.53
C THR A 68 -2.66 -22.60 -11.05
N GLY A 69 -2.34 -22.35 -9.81
CA GLY A 69 -1.21 -22.93 -9.08
C GLY A 69 -0.40 -21.89 -8.31
N ASP A 70 0.39 -22.39 -7.37
CA ASP A 70 1.27 -21.63 -6.53
C ASP A 70 2.52 -21.18 -7.28
N GLY A 71 3.11 -20.08 -6.80
CA GLY A 71 4.39 -19.59 -7.28
C GLY A 71 4.38 -19.03 -8.69
N LYS A 72 3.32 -18.36 -9.07
CA LYS A 72 3.27 -17.64 -10.37
C LYS A 72 4.29 -16.51 -10.41
N PHE A 73 4.55 -15.91 -9.27
CA PHE A 73 5.58 -14.89 -9.10
C PHE A 73 6.16 -14.95 -7.68
N TYR A 74 7.40 -14.52 -7.53
CA TYR A 74 8.07 -14.37 -6.24
C TYR A 74 8.67 -12.98 -6.13
N PHE A 75 8.35 -12.28 -5.04
CA PHE A 75 8.96 -11.01 -4.68
C PHE A 75 9.86 -11.20 -3.46
N HIS A 76 11.12 -10.81 -3.59
CA HIS A 76 12.07 -10.85 -2.48
C HIS A 76 12.13 -9.48 -1.81
N VAL A 77 11.83 -9.41 -0.52
CA VAL A 77 11.77 -8.15 0.26
C VAL A 77 13.19 -7.61 0.51
N PRO A 78 13.55 -6.45 -0.07
CA PRO A 78 14.83 -5.82 0.19
C PRO A 78 14.85 -5.15 1.57
N SER A 79 16.03 -4.86 2.11
CA SER A 79 16.21 -4.20 3.41
C SER A 79 15.56 -2.81 3.50
N THR A 80 15.34 -2.15 2.39
CA THR A 80 14.67 -0.84 2.33
C THR A 80 13.18 -0.89 2.60
N LEU A 81 12.57 -2.06 2.57
CA LEU A 81 11.15 -2.30 2.90
C LEU A 81 10.97 -2.97 4.27
N ASN A 82 12.06 -3.20 5.01
CA ASN A 82 11.98 -3.79 6.34
C ASN A 82 11.13 -2.95 7.29
N GLY A 83 10.11 -3.56 7.89
CA GLY A 83 9.18 -2.89 8.80
C GLY A 83 8.10 -2.06 8.12
N PHE A 84 7.93 -2.18 6.80
CA PHE A 84 6.74 -1.68 6.12
C PHE A 84 5.63 -2.73 6.21
N ASN A 85 4.39 -2.25 6.34
CA ASN A 85 3.20 -3.08 6.25
C ASN A 85 2.62 -3.03 4.85
N ILE A 86 2.08 -4.15 4.38
CA ILE A 86 1.25 -4.16 3.18
C ILE A 86 -0.10 -3.56 3.56
N VAL A 87 -0.49 -2.46 2.91
CA VAL A 87 -1.72 -1.72 3.24
C VAL A 87 -2.78 -1.84 2.16
N ASP A 88 -2.39 -2.22 0.95
CA ASP A 88 -3.30 -2.36 -0.19
C ASP A 88 -2.73 -3.28 -1.26
N VAL A 89 -3.62 -3.97 -1.99
CA VAL A 89 -3.27 -4.84 -3.12
C VAL A 89 -4.29 -4.69 -4.24
N HIS A 90 -3.80 -4.59 -5.47
CA HIS A 90 -4.61 -4.54 -6.68
C HIS A 90 -4.05 -5.46 -7.76
N ALA A 91 -4.91 -5.97 -8.62
CA ALA A 91 -4.51 -6.71 -9.81
C ALA A 91 -5.34 -6.29 -11.02
N GLU A 92 -4.74 -6.42 -12.19
CA GLU A 92 -5.37 -6.15 -13.48
C GLU A 92 -5.00 -7.23 -14.48
N VAL A 93 -5.92 -7.56 -15.37
CA VAL A 93 -5.76 -8.46 -16.50
C VAL A 93 -6.10 -7.73 -17.80
N ILE A 94 -5.46 -8.09 -18.90
CA ILE A 94 -5.74 -7.51 -20.22
C ILE A 94 -7.04 -8.11 -20.81
N THR A 95 -7.24 -9.41 -20.62
CA THR A 95 -8.44 -10.11 -21.04
C THR A 95 -9.26 -10.50 -19.83
N ALA A 96 -10.50 -10.03 -19.75
CA ALA A 96 -11.39 -10.35 -18.64
C ALA A 96 -11.67 -11.87 -18.55
N PRO A 97 -11.74 -12.42 -17.32
CA PRO A 97 -12.19 -13.80 -17.14
C PRO A 97 -13.66 -13.93 -17.51
N ALA A 98 -14.07 -15.14 -17.91
CA ALA A 98 -15.49 -15.43 -18.14
C ALA A 98 -15.88 -16.75 -17.47
N GLY A 99 -17.13 -16.80 -16.99
CA GLY A 99 -17.73 -17.96 -16.34
C GLY A 99 -17.39 -18.10 -14.85
N SER A 100 -16.22 -17.68 -14.41
CA SER A 100 -15.79 -17.65 -13.01
C SER A 100 -14.87 -16.47 -12.77
N THR A 101 -14.79 -16.03 -11.50
CA THR A 101 -13.86 -15.02 -10.99
C THR A 101 -12.42 -15.54 -10.97
N ILE A 102 -11.44 -14.70 -11.20
CA ILE A 102 -10.04 -14.99 -10.86
C ILE A 102 -9.87 -14.79 -9.36
N ILE A 103 -9.16 -15.71 -8.69
CA ILE A 103 -8.79 -15.59 -7.28
C ILE A 103 -7.28 -15.64 -7.19
N ILE A 104 -6.71 -14.63 -6.53
CA ILE A 104 -5.27 -14.45 -6.34
C ILE A 104 -4.99 -14.40 -4.84
N ASP A 105 -4.00 -15.15 -4.42
CA ASP A 105 -3.50 -15.14 -3.05
C ASP A 105 -2.07 -14.62 -2.98
N LEU A 106 -1.72 -14.00 -1.85
CA LEU A 106 -0.37 -13.58 -1.49
C LEU A 106 0.06 -14.34 -0.24
N TYR A 107 1.15 -15.07 -0.35
CA TYR A 107 1.69 -15.89 0.72
C TYR A 107 3.12 -15.52 1.08
N ASN A 108 3.41 -15.29 2.37
CA ASN A 108 4.78 -15.13 2.85
C ASN A 108 5.42 -16.51 3.05
N VAL A 109 6.28 -16.93 2.13
CA VAL A 109 6.96 -18.22 2.18
C VAL A 109 7.91 -18.32 3.36
N THR A 110 8.57 -17.22 3.73
CA THR A 110 9.53 -17.16 4.84
C THR A 110 8.81 -17.13 6.19
N GLY A 111 7.78 -16.31 6.33
CA GLY A 111 6.95 -16.19 7.53
C GLY A 111 5.94 -17.33 7.69
N THR A 112 5.64 -18.05 6.60
CA THR A 112 4.64 -19.14 6.53
C THR A 112 3.21 -18.73 6.84
N GLY A 113 2.79 -17.53 6.35
CA GLY A 113 1.46 -16.98 6.55
C GLY A 113 0.82 -16.43 5.27
N ASP A 114 -0.52 -16.50 5.21
CA ASP A 114 -1.30 -15.84 4.16
C ASP A 114 -1.39 -14.35 4.48
N ILE A 115 -0.97 -13.50 3.54
CA ILE A 115 -1.01 -12.04 3.69
C ILE A 115 -2.44 -11.51 3.56
N LEU A 116 -3.31 -12.27 2.89
CA LEU A 116 -4.70 -11.91 2.67
C LEU A 116 -5.63 -12.79 3.51
N SER A 117 -6.43 -12.20 4.38
CA SER A 117 -7.53 -12.90 5.07
C SER A 117 -8.77 -13.06 4.17
N THR A 118 -8.88 -12.22 3.13
CA THR A 118 -9.79 -12.39 2.01
C THR A 118 -9.01 -12.19 0.72
N ASN A 119 -8.97 -13.21 -0.13
CA ASN A 119 -8.18 -13.21 -1.36
C ASN A 119 -8.60 -12.11 -2.32
N LEU A 120 -7.65 -11.63 -3.11
CA LEU A 120 -7.87 -10.67 -4.17
C LEU A 120 -8.65 -11.33 -5.31
N THR A 121 -9.70 -10.66 -5.80
CA THR A 121 -10.54 -11.20 -6.87
C THR A 121 -10.67 -10.24 -8.04
N ILE A 122 -10.81 -10.80 -9.27
CA ILE A 122 -11.26 -10.08 -10.44
C ILE A 122 -12.50 -10.80 -10.96
N ASP A 123 -13.65 -10.12 -10.93
CA ASP A 123 -14.93 -10.74 -11.25
C ASP A 123 -15.07 -11.04 -12.75
N ALA A 124 -15.92 -12.02 -13.07
CA ALA A 124 -16.15 -12.42 -14.46
C ALA A 124 -16.71 -11.23 -15.28
N GLY A 125 -16.03 -10.91 -16.37
CA GLY A 125 -16.34 -9.78 -17.25
C GLY A 125 -15.61 -8.48 -16.88
N GLU A 126 -14.84 -8.46 -15.81
CA GLU A 126 -14.03 -7.30 -15.36
C GLU A 126 -12.55 -7.51 -15.65
N THR A 127 -11.80 -6.43 -15.71
CA THR A 127 -10.35 -6.48 -15.92
C THR A 127 -9.55 -6.07 -14.70
N GLY A 128 -10.18 -5.48 -13.68
CA GLY A 128 -9.53 -4.99 -12.47
C GLY A 128 -10.17 -5.54 -11.20
N SER A 129 -9.39 -5.58 -10.13
CA SER A 129 -9.86 -6.01 -8.80
C SER A 129 -10.55 -4.91 -8.01
N ASP A 130 -10.44 -3.66 -8.40
CA ASP A 130 -10.98 -2.48 -7.72
C ASP A 130 -12.52 -2.40 -7.77
N THR A 131 -13.15 -3.09 -8.71
CA THR A 131 -14.62 -3.21 -8.83
C THR A 131 -15.16 -4.55 -8.33
N ALA A 132 -14.32 -5.44 -7.83
CA ALA A 132 -14.73 -6.76 -7.35
C ALA A 132 -15.81 -6.68 -6.27
N ALA A 133 -16.78 -7.59 -6.33
CA ALA A 133 -17.87 -7.66 -5.35
C ALA A 133 -17.39 -7.94 -3.93
N ALA A 134 -16.26 -8.62 -3.78
CA ALA A 134 -15.56 -8.84 -2.50
C ALA A 134 -14.16 -8.20 -2.60
N ALA A 135 -13.94 -7.12 -1.86
CA ALA A 135 -12.63 -6.51 -1.76
C ALA A 135 -11.65 -7.44 -1.02
N ALA A 136 -10.38 -7.42 -1.44
CA ALA A 136 -9.33 -8.08 -0.69
C ALA A 136 -9.22 -7.50 0.73
N VAL A 137 -8.87 -8.33 1.70
CA VAL A 137 -8.62 -7.90 3.08
C VAL A 137 -7.24 -8.37 3.51
N ILE A 138 -6.39 -7.43 3.86
CA ILE A 138 -5.06 -7.71 4.40
C ILE A 138 -5.21 -8.34 5.79
N ASP A 139 -4.45 -9.40 6.07
CA ASP A 139 -4.31 -9.92 7.43
C ASP A 139 -3.27 -9.08 8.18
N THR A 140 -3.73 -8.26 9.12
CA THR A 140 -2.86 -7.38 9.90
C THR A 140 -1.90 -8.12 10.86
N GLY A 141 -2.00 -9.44 10.95
CA GLY A 141 -1.04 -10.28 11.67
C GLY A 141 0.11 -10.77 10.78
N GLU A 142 -0.02 -10.63 9.45
CA GLU A 142 0.92 -11.17 8.45
C GLU A 142 1.38 -10.11 7.42
N ASP A 143 1.03 -8.82 7.62
CA ASP A 143 1.32 -7.73 6.70
C ASP A 143 2.71 -7.10 6.88
N ASP A 144 3.40 -7.40 7.99
CA ASP A 144 4.75 -6.89 8.32
C ASP A 144 5.82 -7.49 7.40
N LEU A 145 6.44 -6.67 6.56
CA LEU A 145 7.53 -7.09 5.70
C LEU A 145 8.87 -7.10 6.45
N GLN A 146 9.58 -8.22 6.40
CA GLN A 146 10.93 -8.36 6.95
C GLN A 146 11.96 -8.47 5.83
N THR A 147 13.20 -8.00 6.09
CA THR A 147 14.32 -8.17 5.13
C THR A 147 14.51 -9.66 4.80
N ASN A 148 14.60 -9.98 3.53
CA ASN A 148 14.73 -11.32 2.96
C ASN A 148 13.46 -12.19 3.01
N ASP A 149 12.32 -11.65 3.38
CA ASP A 149 11.07 -12.37 3.13
C ASP A 149 10.88 -12.64 1.64
N VAL A 150 10.26 -13.75 1.36
CA VAL A 150 9.88 -14.15 0.01
C VAL A 150 8.36 -14.18 -0.05
N ILE A 151 7.79 -13.20 -0.74
CA ILE A 151 6.35 -13.11 -0.98
C ILE A 151 6.04 -13.83 -2.29
N ARG A 152 5.12 -14.77 -2.25
CA ARG A 152 4.68 -15.57 -3.37
C ARG A 152 3.30 -15.10 -3.81
N VAL A 153 3.09 -15.04 -5.11
CA VAL A 153 1.77 -14.79 -5.72
C VAL A 153 1.25 -16.11 -6.28
N ASP A 154 0.06 -16.48 -5.86
CA ASP A 154 -0.63 -17.71 -6.26
C ASP A 154 -1.89 -17.35 -7.05
N ILE A 155 -2.30 -18.20 -7.97
CA ILE A 155 -3.57 -18.10 -8.69
C ILE A 155 -4.39 -19.33 -8.36
N ASP A 156 -5.39 -19.17 -7.51
CA ASP A 156 -6.20 -20.28 -6.99
C ASP A 156 -7.34 -20.63 -7.94
N GLN A 157 -7.87 -19.63 -8.63
CA GLN A 157 -8.96 -19.79 -9.59
C GLN A 157 -8.76 -18.89 -10.81
N ILE A 158 -9.23 -19.36 -11.94
CA ILE A 158 -9.28 -18.62 -13.22
C ILE A 158 -10.71 -18.66 -13.78
N GLY A 159 -10.98 -17.88 -14.80
CA GLY A 159 -12.26 -17.96 -15.50
C GLY A 159 -12.48 -19.35 -16.10
N SER A 160 -13.67 -19.91 -15.97
CA SER A 160 -14.00 -21.28 -16.39
C SER A 160 -14.22 -21.43 -17.89
N SER A 161 -14.58 -20.34 -18.60
CA SER A 161 -14.74 -20.33 -20.06
C SER A 161 -13.71 -19.46 -20.77
N THR A 162 -13.23 -18.40 -20.14
CA THR A 162 -12.06 -17.60 -20.55
C THR A 162 -11.21 -17.38 -19.29
N ALA A 163 -10.00 -17.88 -19.30
CA ALA A 163 -9.13 -17.87 -18.12
C ALA A 163 -8.81 -16.44 -17.62
N GLY A 164 -8.72 -15.48 -18.52
CA GLY A 164 -8.08 -14.17 -18.34
C GLY A 164 -6.62 -14.21 -18.80
N SER A 165 -6.00 -13.05 -19.03
CA SER A 165 -4.57 -12.90 -19.39
C SER A 165 -4.03 -11.54 -18.99
#